data_4376ac1c0627521b02a23b931a62ef16
#
_entry.id   4376ac1c0627521b02a23b931a62ef16
#
_cell.length_a   1.000
_cell.length_b   1.000
_cell.length_c   1.000
_cell.angle_alpha   90.00
_cell.angle_beta   90.00
_cell.angle_gamma   90.00
#
_symmetry.space_group_name_H-M   'P 1'
#
loop_
_entity.id
_entity.type
_entity.pdbx_description
1 polymer ?
#
loop_
_entity_poly.entity_id
_entity_poly.type
_entity_poly.pdbx_seq_one_letter_code
_entity_poly.pdbx_strand_id
1 'polypeptide(L)'
;MNSQTVEITSAGIRKILNKYTPERAIAEYVWNGFDAKATVVNIDFEIDNAELDTIKNIRITDNGTGICYEELPIKFKKFYESQKRIANENNSEFAKGKNGYGRFTFYKFARFANWKTRYSKDVQIMSYDIRIDSDTLKDYTTTEPLVSDDTTTGTCVVFNEISSDISSLFITKTLIPYLKAEFAWFLELKSEYQIYINGQELDYSSIIAEQESISPILSHNQKNNINFQCKYIRWNVKMNDEYSRFYFLNNDLELKFTKTTLLNKKGDNFWHSVIVIDDFFNEINCDNELDDNAIQPKLFDNSADRKLFKELITQLNEFLKKKRRPFLKEQAEVMVTKYKNEDVFPKFGTEDWDIVRREGLENFVKELYEVEPAVFMKLNKEQKRVFLELLNLVMDSGERDSLFKILDAVVELDSNDRKEFAKILEITRLKQVVSTIKLISDRLLTLENLKKIVFNHTLQANEVRDLQSFIEKHYWIFGEEYRMVCAEEVKFEEALRKYIYILRGVSEKKYIAHPNKYKEMDLFLTGTDFRDGRPHNIVVEIKNPTTIKQLKSEQLEKPNKFAPFGQKELPLLATI
;
A
#
# COMPACT_ATOMS: atom_id res chain seq x y z
N MET A 1 -14.95 -36.78 -30.20
CA MET A 1 -15.15 -35.76 -29.14
C MET A 1 -15.88 -34.59 -29.79
N ASN A 2 -17.07 -34.23 -29.29
CA ASN A 2 -17.78 -33.05 -29.78
C ASN A 2 -17.25 -31.81 -29.05
N SER A 3 -16.66 -30.89 -29.75
CA SER A 3 -16.25 -29.58 -29.24
C SER A 3 -17.49 -28.70 -29.07
N GLN A 4 -17.74 -28.19 -27.88
CA GLN A 4 -18.79 -27.18 -27.62
C GLN A 4 -18.12 -25.85 -27.26
N THR A 5 -18.61 -24.77 -27.86
CA THR A 5 -18.10 -23.41 -27.62
C THR A 5 -18.87 -22.80 -26.44
N VAL A 6 -18.16 -22.23 -25.47
CA VAL A 6 -18.77 -21.46 -24.38
C VAL A 6 -18.99 -20.02 -24.86
N GLU A 7 -20.24 -19.58 -24.87
CA GLU A 7 -20.59 -18.20 -25.23
C GLU A 7 -20.79 -17.33 -23.98
N ILE A 8 -20.34 -16.07 -24.04
CA ILE A 8 -20.61 -15.10 -23.00
C ILE A 8 -22.02 -14.53 -23.16
N THR A 9 -22.75 -14.39 -22.07
CA THR A 9 -24.09 -13.80 -22.05
C THR A 9 -24.04 -12.29 -21.81
N SER A 10 -25.10 -11.54 -22.23
CA SER A 10 -25.21 -10.11 -21.91
C SER A 10 -25.14 -9.83 -20.40
N ALA A 11 -25.69 -10.73 -19.57
CA ALA A 11 -25.57 -10.64 -18.11
C ALA A 11 -24.13 -10.80 -17.61
N GLY A 12 -23.36 -11.71 -18.22
CA GLY A 12 -21.93 -11.89 -17.95
C GLY A 12 -21.11 -10.62 -18.30
N ILE A 13 -21.41 -10.03 -19.48
CA ILE A 13 -20.81 -8.75 -19.90
C ILE A 13 -21.10 -7.65 -18.88
N ARG A 14 -22.36 -7.46 -18.48
CA ARG A 14 -22.75 -6.45 -17.47
C ARG A 14 -22.05 -6.66 -16.14
N LYS A 15 -21.90 -7.90 -15.67
CA LYS A 15 -21.17 -8.22 -14.43
C LYS A 15 -19.71 -7.77 -14.48
N ILE A 16 -19.02 -7.98 -15.58
CA ILE A 16 -17.63 -7.55 -15.78
C ILE A 16 -17.54 -6.02 -15.78
N LEU A 17 -18.48 -5.36 -16.45
CA LEU A 17 -18.52 -3.90 -16.61
C LEU A 17 -19.13 -3.17 -15.40
N ASN A 18 -19.61 -3.88 -14.38
CA ASN A 18 -20.27 -3.25 -13.23
C ASN A 18 -19.38 -2.26 -12.45
N LYS A 19 -18.06 -2.42 -12.55
CA LYS A 19 -17.06 -1.52 -11.97
C LYS A 19 -16.94 -0.15 -12.65
N TYR A 20 -17.56 0.03 -13.83
CA TYR A 20 -17.53 1.30 -14.53
C TYR A 20 -18.58 2.24 -13.96
N THR A 21 -18.19 3.51 -13.78
CA THR A 21 -19.10 4.63 -13.54
C THR A 21 -19.42 5.31 -14.88
N PRO A 22 -20.50 6.11 -14.98
CA PRO A 22 -20.86 6.79 -16.22
C PRO A 22 -19.74 7.66 -16.79
N GLU A 23 -19.06 8.45 -15.96
CA GLU A 23 -17.94 9.30 -16.39
C GLU A 23 -16.76 8.50 -16.94
N ARG A 24 -16.44 7.37 -16.31
CA ARG A 24 -15.41 6.45 -16.79
C ARG A 24 -15.82 5.80 -18.10
N ALA A 25 -17.10 5.45 -18.24
CA ALA A 25 -17.63 4.86 -19.45
C ALA A 25 -17.55 5.83 -20.64
N ILE A 26 -17.86 7.12 -20.43
CA ILE A 26 -17.71 8.17 -21.45
C ILE A 26 -16.23 8.36 -21.82
N ALA A 27 -15.33 8.38 -20.86
CA ALA A 27 -13.89 8.51 -21.11
C ALA A 27 -13.31 7.39 -21.97
N GLU A 28 -13.83 6.16 -21.87
CA GLU A 28 -13.41 5.04 -22.75
C GLU A 28 -13.65 5.33 -24.24
N TYR A 29 -14.72 6.07 -24.59
CA TYR A 29 -14.96 6.47 -25.98
C TYR A 29 -14.00 7.56 -26.46
N VAL A 30 -13.58 8.45 -25.59
CA VAL A 30 -12.53 9.43 -25.88
C VAL A 30 -11.20 8.72 -26.15
N TRP A 31 -10.82 7.77 -25.29
CA TRP A 31 -9.63 6.93 -25.51
C TRP A 31 -9.72 6.14 -26.83
N ASN A 32 -10.90 5.59 -27.16
CA ASN A 32 -11.09 4.89 -28.44
C ASN A 32 -10.85 5.80 -29.66
N GLY A 33 -11.23 7.08 -29.57
CA GLY A 33 -10.92 8.08 -30.60
C GLY A 33 -9.40 8.28 -30.76
N PHE A 34 -8.69 8.50 -29.65
CA PHE A 34 -7.23 8.66 -29.67
C PHE A 34 -6.51 7.38 -30.14
N ASP A 35 -7.00 6.21 -29.75
CA ASP A 35 -6.49 4.93 -30.23
C ASP A 35 -6.71 4.72 -31.75
N ALA A 36 -7.75 5.36 -32.31
CA ALA A 36 -7.98 5.43 -33.75
C ALA A 36 -7.19 6.54 -34.46
N LYS A 37 -6.14 7.09 -33.80
CA LYS A 37 -5.28 8.18 -34.30
C LYS A 37 -6.02 9.50 -34.51
N ALA A 38 -7.14 9.71 -33.82
CA ALA A 38 -7.77 11.03 -33.80
C ALA A 38 -6.89 12.03 -33.05
N THR A 39 -6.85 13.25 -33.52
CA THR A 39 -6.25 14.40 -32.81
C THR A 39 -7.30 15.24 -32.10
N VAL A 40 -8.57 15.14 -32.51
CA VAL A 40 -9.68 15.88 -31.95
C VAL A 40 -10.82 14.94 -31.61
N VAL A 41 -11.33 15.05 -30.37
CA VAL A 41 -12.54 14.37 -29.92
C VAL A 41 -13.54 15.37 -29.37
N ASN A 42 -14.76 15.39 -29.92
CA ASN A 42 -15.86 16.24 -29.49
C ASN A 42 -16.89 15.43 -28.71
N ILE A 43 -17.35 15.95 -27.58
CA ILE A 43 -18.43 15.39 -26.76
C ILE A 43 -19.55 16.42 -26.73
N ASP A 44 -20.67 16.12 -27.36
CA ASP A 44 -21.82 17.01 -27.42
C ASP A 44 -23.01 16.39 -26.67
N PHE A 45 -23.64 17.21 -25.84
CA PHE A 45 -24.85 16.87 -25.07
C PHE A 45 -26.03 17.67 -25.61
N GLU A 46 -27.05 16.97 -26.13
CA GLU A 46 -28.32 17.58 -26.51
C GLU A 46 -29.25 17.59 -25.32
N ILE A 47 -29.54 18.81 -24.79
CA ILE A 47 -30.44 18.98 -23.65
C ILE A 47 -31.88 19.03 -24.15
N ASP A 48 -32.80 18.36 -23.48
CA ASP A 48 -34.23 18.47 -23.77
C ASP A 48 -34.77 19.76 -23.13
N ASN A 49 -35.17 20.71 -23.97
CA ASN A 49 -35.71 21.98 -23.49
C ASN A 49 -37.16 21.84 -22.94
N ALA A 50 -37.81 20.71 -23.16
CA ALA A 50 -39.18 20.44 -22.67
C ALA A 50 -39.21 19.87 -21.24
N GLU A 51 -38.16 19.18 -20.82
CA GLU A 51 -38.01 18.64 -19.47
C GLU A 51 -36.74 19.23 -18.83
N LEU A 52 -36.91 19.83 -17.65
CA LEU A 52 -35.81 20.48 -16.93
C LEU A 52 -34.63 19.51 -16.73
N ASP A 53 -33.48 19.88 -17.30
CA ASP A 53 -32.17 19.25 -17.07
C ASP A 53 -32.02 17.80 -17.60
N THR A 54 -32.88 17.36 -18.55
CA THR A 54 -32.81 16.03 -19.15
C THR A 54 -31.91 16.04 -20.38
N ILE A 55 -30.99 15.07 -20.48
CA ILE A 55 -30.14 14.89 -21.66
C ILE A 55 -30.85 13.94 -22.62
N LYS A 56 -31.15 14.44 -23.82
CA LYS A 56 -31.81 13.67 -24.89
C LYS A 56 -30.91 12.67 -25.56
N ASN A 57 -29.71 13.10 -25.93
CA ASN A 57 -28.66 12.25 -26.47
C ASN A 57 -27.26 12.79 -26.14
N ILE A 58 -26.28 11.90 -26.24
CA ILE A 58 -24.86 12.21 -26.15
C ILE A 58 -24.21 11.79 -27.46
N ARG A 59 -23.37 12.67 -28.03
CA ARG A 59 -22.63 12.40 -29.26
C ARG A 59 -21.15 12.53 -28.97
N ILE A 60 -20.37 11.50 -29.32
CA ILE A 60 -18.91 11.53 -29.23
C ILE A 60 -18.36 11.33 -30.64
N THR A 61 -17.67 12.36 -31.15
CA THR A 61 -17.15 12.38 -32.53
C THR A 61 -15.64 12.53 -32.52
N ASP A 62 -14.95 11.66 -33.25
CA ASP A 62 -13.52 11.72 -33.49
C ASP A 62 -13.19 11.92 -34.98
N ASN A 63 -12.00 12.46 -35.26
CA ASN A 63 -11.44 12.63 -36.59
C ASN A 63 -10.39 11.54 -36.92
N GLY A 64 -10.51 10.35 -36.33
CA GLY A 64 -9.57 9.26 -36.51
C GLY A 64 -9.74 8.49 -37.83
N THR A 65 -9.12 7.30 -37.91
CA THR A 65 -9.13 6.46 -39.14
C THR A 65 -10.47 5.80 -39.42
N GLY A 66 -11.44 5.86 -38.51
CA GLY A 66 -12.69 5.13 -38.57
C GLY A 66 -12.54 3.62 -38.30
N ILE A 67 -13.62 2.88 -38.54
CA ILE A 67 -13.67 1.43 -38.32
C ILE A 67 -13.83 0.76 -39.70
N CYS A 68 -12.80 0.03 -40.14
CA CYS A 68 -12.84 -0.69 -41.40
C CYS A 68 -13.86 -1.85 -41.32
N TYR A 69 -14.75 -1.96 -42.30
CA TYR A 69 -15.84 -2.95 -42.31
C TYR A 69 -15.32 -4.38 -42.31
N GLU A 70 -14.25 -4.63 -43.08
CA GLU A 70 -13.59 -5.92 -43.17
C GLU A 70 -12.96 -6.39 -41.86
N GLU A 71 -12.55 -5.43 -41.01
CA GLU A 71 -11.97 -5.70 -39.70
C GLU A 71 -13.03 -5.79 -38.58
N LEU A 72 -14.28 -5.44 -38.88
CA LEU A 72 -15.37 -5.42 -37.91
C LEU A 72 -15.53 -6.75 -37.15
N PRO A 73 -15.50 -7.93 -37.82
CA PRO A 73 -15.58 -9.20 -37.12
C PRO A 73 -14.44 -9.41 -36.11
N ILE A 74 -13.27 -8.89 -36.38
CA ILE A 74 -12.11 -8.98 -35.47
C ILE A 74 -12.25 -7.99 -34.32
N LYS A 75 -12.65 -6.74 -34.61
CA LYS A 75 -12.75 -5.65 -33.66
C LYS A 75 -13.98 -5.74 -32.73
N PHE A 76 -15.11 -6.27 -33.24
CA PHE A 76 -16.40 -6.32 -32.51
C PHE A 76 -16.82 -7.72 -32.05
N LYS A 77 -16.35 -8.80 -32.68
CA LYS A 77 -16.77 -10.16 -32.33
C LYS A 77 -16.00 -10.72 -31.11
N LYS A 78 -14.76 -10.32 -30.94
CA LYS A 78 -13.92 -10.83 -29.85
C LYS A 78 -14.16 -10.04 -28.56
N PHE A 79 -14.73 -10.70 -27.56
CA PHE A 79 -14.82 -10.19 -26.19
C PHE A 79 -13.61 -10.70 -25.40
N TYR A 80 -12.94 -9.83 -24.64
CA TYR A 80 -11.72 -10.13 -23.89
C TYR A 80 -10.43 -10.31 -24.71
N GLU A 81 -10.47 -10.29 -26.04
CA GLU A 81 -9.29 -10.21 -26.90
C GLU A 81 -9.29 -8.85 -27.62
N SER A 82 -8.25 -8.06 -27.40
CA SER A 82 -8.00 -6.83 -28.13
C SER A 82 -6.76 -7.01 -29.00
N GLN A 83 -6.82 -6.56 -30.26
CA GLN A 83 -5.62 -6.45 -31.10
C GLN A 83 -4.56 -5.56 -30.43
N LYS A 84 -4.97 -4.64 -29.57
CA LYS A 84 -4.10 -3.79 -28.75
C LYS A 84 -3.21 -4.58 -27.79
N ARG A 85 -3.63 -5.80 -27.38
CA ARG A 85 -2.79 -6.71 -26.60
C ARG A 85 -1.68 -7.32 -27.47
N ILE A 86 -1.99 -7.66 -28.73
CA ILE A 86 -1.03 -8.19 -29.71
C ILE A 86 -0.10 -7.07 -30.21
N ALA A 87 -0.62 -5.83 -30.39
CA ALA A 87 0.17 -4.67 -30.78
C ALA A 87 1.10 -4.17 -29.66
N ASN A 88 0.70 -4.32 -28.38
CA ASN A 88 1.57 -4.04 -27.24
C ASN A 88 2.69 -5.10 -27.05
N GLU A 89 2.53 -6.30 -27.62
CA GLU A 89 3.60 -7.29 -27.75
C GLU A 89 4.61 -6.89 -28.84
N ASN A 90 4.25 -5.96 -29.75
CA ASN A 90 5.05 -5.60 -30.95
C ASN A 90 5.37 -4.11 -31.14
N ASN A 91 5.15 -3.23 -30.19
CA ASN A 91 5.45 -1.79 -30.13
C ASN A 91 4.26 -0.86 -29.80
N SER A 92 4.33 -0.24 -28.63
CA SER A 92 4.25 1.19 -28.34
C SER A 92 3.16 2.03 -29.01
N GLU A 93 1.94 1.98 -28.50
CA GLU A 93 1.06 3.14 -28.50
C GLU A 93 0.22 3.13 -27.22
N PHE A 94 -0.22 4.31 -26.74
CA PHE A 94 -0.98 4.54 -25.49
C PHE A 94 -2.31 3.76 -25.39
N ALA A 95 -2.34 2.49 -25.74
CA ALA A 95 -3.56 1.70 -25.75
C ALA A 95 -4.01 1.34 -24.34
N LYS A 96 -4.79 2.21 -23.68
CA LYS A 96 -5.44 1.90 -22.39
C LYS A 96 -6.50 0.79 -22.48
N GLY A 97 -7.04 0.52 -23.65
CA GLY A 97 -8.10 -0.46 -23.89
C GLY A 97 -7.62 -1.91 -24.05
N LYS A 98 -6.86 -2.45 -23.08
CA LYS A 98 -6.24 -3.81 -23.19
C LYS A 98 -7.25 -4.97 -23.34
N ASN A 99 -8.52 -4.81 -22.98
CA ASN A 99 -9.45 -5.93 -22.83
C ASN A 99 -10.64 -5.96 -23.80
N GLY A 100 -10.74 -5.04 -24.78
CA GLY A 100 -11.73 -5.08 -25.85
C GLY A 100 -13.20 -4.92 -25.45
N TYR A 101 -13.51 -4.48 -24.24
CA TYR A 101 -14.88 -4.29 -23.75
C TYR A 101 -15.30 -2.82 -23.60
N GLY A 102 -14.42 -1.85 -23.85
CA GLY A 102 -14.72 -0.42 -23.74
C GLY A 102 -15.96 -0.01 -24.53
N ARG A 103 -16.18 -0.58 -25.73
CA ARG A 103 -17.35 -0.33 -26.58
C ARG A 103 -18.71 -0.69 -25.97
N PHE A 104 -18.75 -1.53 -24.93
CA PHE A 104 -19.98 -1.93 -24.24
C PHE A 104 -20.27 -1.11 -23.00
N THR A 105 -19.37 -0.22 -22.60
CA THR A 105 -19.51 0.54 -21.34
C THR A 105 -20.67 1.52 -21.37
N PHE A 106 -21.21 1.85 -22.56
CA PHE A 106 -22.36 2.75 -22.71
C PHE A 106 -23.59 2.33 -21.93
N TYR A 107 -23.78 1.03 -21.65
CA TYR A 107 -24.91 0.54 -20.85
C TYR A 107 -24.99 1.18 -19.45
N LYS A 108 -23.91 1.84 -18.99
CA LYS A 108 -23.88 2.57 -17.73
C LYS A 108 -24.59 3.91 -17.79
N PHE A 109 -24.83 4.46 -18.98
CA PHE A 109 -25.44 5.78 -19.13
C PHE A 109 -26.46 5.89 -20.27
N ALA A 110 -26.55 4.91 -21.15
CA ALA A 110 -27.49 4.91 -22.29
C ALA A 110 -28.03 3.51 -22.59
N ARG A 111 -29.17 3.44 -23.26
CA ARG A 111 -29.74 2.18 -23.73
C ARG A 111 -29.21 1.78 -25.10
N PHE A 112 -29.08 2.73 -26.02
CA PHE A 112 -28.61 2.46 -27.37
C PHE A 112 -27.33 3.21 -27.67
N ALA A 113 -26.42 2.55 -28.41
CA ALA A 113 -25.26 3.17 -29.00
C ALA A 113 -25.21 2.89 -30.50
N ASN A 114 -25.10 3.96 -31.28
CA ASN A 114 -25.03 3.93 -32.75
C ASN A 114 -23.72 4.54 -33.20
N TRP A 115 -22.83 3.75 -33.80
CA TRP A 115 -21.61 4.23 -34.43
C TRP A 115 -21.91 4.54 -35.88
N LYS A 116 -21.63 5.75 -36.31
CA LYS A 116 -21.58 6.20 -37.69
C LYS A 116 -20.12 6.37 -38.05
N THR A 117 -19.55 5.43 -38.79
CA THR A 117 -18.11 5.42 -39.06
C THR A 117 -17.80 5.62 -40.51
N ARG A 118 -16.71 6.35 -40.78
CA ARG A 118 -16.17 6.65 -42.11
C ARG A 118 -14.72 6.23 -42.14
N TYR A 119 -14.35 5.38 -43.07
CA TYR A 119 -13.00 4.84 -43.19
C TYR A 119 -12.53 4.89 -44.63
N SER A 120 -11.22 4.93 -44.85
CA SER A 120 -10.63 4.94 -46.18
C SER A 120 -10.50 3.53 -46.71
N LYS A 121 -10.95 3.32 -47.99
CA LYS A 121 -10.74 2.10 -48.74
C LYS A 121 -10.36 2.48 -50.15
N ASP A 122 -9.19 2.04 -50.63
CA ASP A 122 -8.61 2.28 -51.94
C ASP A 122 -8.61 3.75 -52.28
N VAL A 123 -8.93 4.71 -52.16
CA VAL A 123 -9.00 6.14 -52.49
C VAL A 123 -10.38 6.73 -52.15
N GLN A 124 -11.33 5.91 -51.78
CA GLN A 124 -12.69 6.34 -51.47
C GLN A 124 -12.94 6.30 -49.97
N ILE A 125 -13.79 7.22 -49.50
CA ILE A 125 -14.30 7.17 -48.14
C ILE A 125 -15.58 6.36 -48.14
N MET A 126 -15.58 5.28 -47.36
CA MET A 126 -16.74 4.41 -47.15
C MET A 126 -17.40 4.77 -45.80
N SER A 127 -18.72 4.67 -45.73
CA SER A 127 -19.48 4.88 -44.49
C SER A 127 -20.47 3.76 -44.23
N TYR A 128 -20.68 3.44 -42.96
CA TYR A 128 -21.71 2.49 -42.51
C TYR A 128 -22.02 2.73 -41.02
N ASP A 129 -23.15 2.14 -40.58
CA ASP A 129 -23.61 2.26 -39.20
C ASP A 129 -23.49 0.92 -38.49
N ILE A 130 -23.18 1.00 -37.16
CA ILE A 130 -23.21 -0.14 -36.24
C ILE A 130 -24.16 0.23 -35.11
N ARG A 131 -25.04 -0.67 -34.69
CA ARG A 131 -25.96 -0.44 -33.56
C ARG A 131 -25.88 -1.57 -32.57
N ILE A 132 -25.86 -1.19 -31.26
CA ILE A 132 -25.92 -2.10 -30.13
C ILE A 132 -27.01 -1.61 -29.16
N ASP A 133 -27.82 -2.56 -28.65
CA ASP A 133 -28.78 -2.37 -27.58
C ASP A 133 -28.17 -2.88 -26.26
N SER A 134 -28.30 -2.11 -25.20
CA SER A 134 -27.81 -2.51 -23.86
C SER A 134 -28.49 -3.77 -23.33
N ASP A 135 -29.70 -4.11 -23.82
CA ASP A 135 -30.39 -5.34 -23.43
C ASP A 135 -29.79 -6.58 -24.09
N THR A 136 -29.20 -6.42 -25.29
CA THR A 136 -28.58 -7.50 -26.08
C THR A 136 -27.11 -7.20 -26.39
N LEU A 137 -26.30 -6.89 -25.38
CA LEU A 137 -24.89 -6.45 -25.53
C LEU A 137 -24.00 -7.42 -26.33
N LYS A 138 -24.39 -8.69 -26.45
CA LYS A 138 -23.64 -9.69 -27.22
C LYS A 138 -23.87 -9.57 -28.73
N ASP A 139 -24.92 -8.86 -29.15
CA ASP A 139 -25.36 -8.78 -30.56
C ASP A 139 -25.18 -7.34 -31.05
N TYR A 140 -24.82 -7.18 -32.32
CA TYR A 140 -24.81 -5.90 -32.98
C TYR A 140 -25.38 -6.04 -34.41
N THR A 141 -25.94 -4.95 -34.91
CA THR A 141 -26.43 -4.87 -36.31
C THR A 141 -25.60 -3.85 -37.07
N THR A 142 -25.44 -4.07 -38.38
CA THR A 142 -24.71 -3.17 -39.28
C THR A 142 -25.48 -2.90 -40.56
N THR A 143 -25.26 -1.74 -41.16
CA THR A 143 -25.63 -1.47 -42.53
C THR A 143 -24.50 -1.91 -43.48
N GLU A 144 -24.81 -2.10 -44.78
CA GLU A 144 -23.78 -2.29 -45.78
C GLU A 144 -23.00 -0.99 -46.01
N PRO A 145 -21.68 -1.07 -46.26
CA PRO A 145 -20.87 0.10 -46.56
C PRO A 145 -21.26 0.77 -47.86
N LEU A 146 -21.41 2.08 -47.81
CA LEU A 146 -21.70 2.91 -48.97
C LEU A 146 -20.57 3.93 -49.16
N VAL A 147 -20.35 4.39 -50.41
CA VAL A 147 -19.43 5.50 -50.68
C VAL A 147 -20.00 6.76 -50.05
N SER A 148 -19.18 7.43 -49.26
CA SER A 148 -19.54 8.69 -48.59
C SER A 148 -19.16 9.89 -49.45
N ASP A 149 -20.01 10.92 -49.40
CA ASP A 149 -19.68 12.23 -49.98
C ASP A 149 -18.70 13.02 -49.12
N ASP A 150 -18.45 12.60 -47.86
CA ASP A 150 -17.49 13.21 -46.94
C ASP A 150 -16.05 12.95 -47.41
N THR A 151 -15.18 13.92 -47.18
CA THR A 151 -13.76 13.86 -47.55
C THR A 151 -12.85 13.41 -46.39
N THR A 152 -13.40 13.20 -45.21
CA THR A 152 -12.65 12.88 -43.99
C THR A 152 -13.13 11.60 -43.32
N THR A 153 -12.18 10.86 -42.77
CA THR A 153 -12.45 9.70 -41.91
C THR A 153 -12.85 10.11 -40.52
N GLY A 154 -13.34 9.16 -39.70
CA GLY A 154 -13.67 9.39 -38.30
C GLY A 154 -14.88 8.56 -37.86
N THR A 155 -15.19 8.60 -36.58
CA THR A 155 -16.35 7.91 -36.01
C THR A 155 -17.16 8.86 -35.17
N CYS A 156 -18.50 8.81 -35.33
CA CYS A 156 -19.45 9.50 -34.47
C CYS A 156 -20.29 8.44 -33.74
N VAL A 157 -20.21 8.37 -32.44
CA VAL A 157 -21.05 7.49 -31.61
C VAL A 157 -22.17 8.31 -31.01
N VAL A 158 -23.43 7.95 -31.32
CA VAL A 158 -24.64 8.60 -30.79
C VAL A 158 -25.30 7.67 -29.79
N PHE A 159 -25.43 8.15 -28.57
CA PHE A 159 -26.07 7.45 -27.45
C PHE A 159 -27.48 8.01 -27.25
N ASN A 160 -28.46 7.11 -27.17
CA ASN A 160 -29.88 7.45 -27.03
C ASN A 160 -30.49 6.76 -25.81
N GLU A 161 -31.62 7.29 -25.34
CA GLU A 161 -32.28 6.87 -24.10
C GLU A 161 -31.29 6.94 -22.92
N ILE A 162 -30.87 8.17 -22.63
CA ILE A 162 -29.87 8.46 -21.60
C ILE A 162 -30.48 8.24 -20.20
N SER A 163 -29.70 7.68 -19.29
CA SER A 163 -30.10 7.51 -17.89
C SER A 163 -30.39 8.85 -17.23
N SER A 164 -31.44 8.91 -16.39
CA SER A 164 -31.82 10.09 -15.64
C SER A 164 -30.73 10.62 -14.68
N ASP A 165 -29.75 9.80 -14.35
CA ASP A 165 -28.59 10.21 -13.53
C ASP A 165 -27.63 11.14 -14.28
N ILE A 166 -27.74 11.23 -15.61
CA ILE A 166 -26.92 12.08 -16.46
C ILE A 166 -27.64 13.42 -16.68
N SER A 167 -27.27 14.41 -15.91
CA SER A 167 -27.85 15.78 -15.94
C SER A 167 -26.77 16.82 -16.23
N SER A 168 -27.16 18.09 -16.44
CA SER A 168 -26.21 19.20 -16.56
C SER A 168 -25.32 19.33 -15.32
N LEU A 169 -25.86 18.99 -14.15
CA LEU A 169 -25.09 18.95 -12.90
C LEU A 169 -24.03 17.83 -12.92
N PHE A 170 -24.40 16.65 -13.42
CA PHE A 170 -23.42 15.55 -13.61
C PHE A 170 -22.30 15.98 -14.57
N ILE A 171 -22.62 16.61 -15.68
CA ILE A 171 -21.62 17.08 -16.65
C ILE A 171 -20.63 18.02 -15.97
N THR A 172 -21.12 19.04 -15.25
CA THR A 172 -20.28 20.09 -14.67
C THR A 172 -19.52 19.66 -13.42
N LYS A 173 -20.14 18.87 -12.54
CA LYS A 173 -19.59 18.49 -11.23
C LYS A 173 -18.88 17.16 -11.19
N THR A 174 -19.17 16.27 -12.15
CA THR A 174 -18.61 14.91 -12.15
C THR A 174 -17.79 14.65 -13.41
N LEU A 175 -18.40 14.79 -14.60
CA LEU A 175 -17.75 14.39 -15.85
C LEU A 175 -16.56 15.28 -16.22
N ILE A 176 -16.73 16.60 -16.25
CA ILE A 176 -15.64 17.53 -16.62
C ILE A 176 -14.43 17.39 -15.68
N PRO A 177 -14.60 17.40 -14.33
CA PRO A 177 -13.49 17.12 -13.42
C PRO A 177 -12.84 15.76 -13.65
N TYR A 178 -13.64 14.71 -13.93
CA TYR A 178 -13.12 13.39 -14.25
C TYR A 178 -12.27 13.39 -15.52
N LEU A 179 -12.77 13.98 -16.61
CA LEU A 179 -12.04 14.07 -17.88
C LEU A 179 -10.74 14.86 -17.74
N LYS A 180 -10.74 15.98 -16.99
CA LYS A 180 -9.51 16.72 -16.66
C LYS A 180 -8.49 15.82 -15.97
N ALA A 181 -8.89 15.10 -14.91
CA ALA A 181 -8.02 14.21 -14.16
C ALA A 181 -7.57 12.98 -14.98
N GLU A 182 -8.36 12.54 -15.97
CA GLU A 182 -8.04 11.39 -16.81
C GLU A 182 -7.08 11.75 -17.95
N PHE A 183 -7.27 12.91 -18.60
CA PHE A 183 -6.60 13.24 -19.84
C PHE A 183 -5.50 14.30 -19.71
N ALA A 184 -5.45 15.10 -18.64
CA ALA A 184 -4.50 16.22 -18.55
C ALA A 184 -3.04 15.80 -18.77
N TRP A 185 -2.60 14.69 -18.19
CA TRP A 185 -1.23 14.19 -18.37
C TRP A 185 -0.92 13.81 -19.81
N PHE A 186 -1.90 13.26 -20.53
CA PHE A 186 -1.78 12.87 -21.94
C PHE A 186 -1.80 14.11 -22.86
N LEU A 187 -2.72 15.03 -22.63
CA LEU A 187 -2.81 16.28 -23.40
C LEU A 187 -1.58 17.18 -23.17
N GLU A 188 -1.00 17.12 -21.98
CA GLU A 188 0.24 17.85 -21.68
C GLU A 188 1.48 17.27 -22.39
N LEU A 189 1.44 15.99 -22.75
CA LEU A 189 2.45 15.34 -23.56
C LEU A 189 2.31 15.63 -25.04
N LYS A 190 1.08 15.64 -25.53
CA LYS A 190 0.73 15.71 -26.96
C LYS A 190 -0.17 16.91 -27.19
N SER A 191 0.43 18.08 -27.36
CA SER A 191 -0.28 19.36 -27.52
C SER A 191 -1.16 19.44 -28.78
N GLU A 192 -0.96 18.53 -29.74
CA GLU A 192 -1.79 18.42 -30.95
C GLU A 192 -3.14 17.73 -30.70
N TYR A 193 -3.31 17.08 -29.52
CA TYR A 193 -4.55 16.40 -29.15
C TYR A 193 -5.47 17.33 -28.36
N GLN A 194 -6.75 17.35 -28.72
CA GLN A 194 -7.74 18.22 -28.12
C GLN A 194 -9.04 17.48 -27.82
N ILE A 195 -9.68 17.84 -26.73
CA ILE A 195 -11.02 17.37 -26.35
C ILE A 195 -11.92 18.60 -26.26
N TYR A 196 -13.08 18.54 -26.91
CA TYR A 196 -14.09 19.58 -26.83
C TYR A 196 -15.36 19.04 -26.15
N ILE A 197 -16.00 19.86 -25.35
CA ILE A 197 -17.29 19.58 -24.69
C ILE A 197 -18.26 20.68 -25.06
N ASN A 198 -19.33 20.34 -25.79
CA ASN A 198 -20.29 21.32 -26.36
C ASN A 198 -19.58 22.48 -27.08
N GLY A 199 -18.56 22.16 -27.86
CA GLY A 199 -17.77 23.14 -28.64
C GLY A 199 -16.75 23.95 -27.82
N GLN A 200 -16.61 23.71 -26.51
CA GLN A 200 -15.59 24.34 -25.67
C GLN A 200 -14.45 23.36 -25.43
N GLU A 201 -13.22 23.83 -25.63
CA GLU A 201 -12.02 23.03 -25.33
C GLU A 201 -11.92 22.67 -23.84
N LEU A 202 -11.52 21.46 -23.54
CA LEU A 202 -11.30 20.98 -22.17
C LEU A 202 -10.06 21.67 -21.56
N ASP A 203 -10.26 22.82 -20.92
CA ASP A 203 -9.20 23.50 -20.17
C ASP A 203 -8.88 22.75 -18.87
N TYR A 204 -7.70 22.15 -18.81
CA TYR A 204 -7.17 21.47 -17.62
C TYR A 204 -6.11 22.27 -16.87
N SER A 205 -5.81 23.50 -17.29
CA SER A 205 -4.78 24.35 -16.67
C SER A 205 -5.01 24.55 -15.17
N SER A 206 -6.28 24.64 -14.76
CA SER A 206 -6.69 24.82 -13.36
C SER A 206 -6.30 23.68 -12.43
N ILE A 207 -6.00 22.48 -12.95
CA ILE A 207 -5.55 21.36 -12.12
C ILE A 207 -4.04 21.22 -12.06
N ILE A 208 -3.28 22.01 -12.81
CA ILE A 208 -1.83 22.10 -12.70
C ILE A 208 -1.49 23.05 -11.55
N ALA A 209 -0.82 22.54 -10.53
CA ALA A 209 -0.39 23.33 -9.38
C ALA A 209 1.02 23.93 -9.60
N GLU A 210 1.88 23.20 -10.25
CA GLU A 210 3.27 23.57 -10.52
C GLU A 210 3.79 22.77 -11.71
N GLN A 211 4.60 23.38 -12.55
CA GLN A 211 5.35 22.67 -13.58
C GLN A 211 6.76 23.23 -13.71
N GLU A 212 7.70 22.35 -14.03
CA GLU A 212 9.11 22.70 -14.19
C GLU A 212 9.79 21.77 -15.18
N SER A 213 10.64 22.33 -16.03
CA SER A 213 11.51 21.55 -16.92
C SER A 213 12.89 21.41 -16.30
N ILE A 214 13.41 20.19 -16.27
CA ILE A 214 14.75 19.87 -15.77
C ILE A 214 15.50 19.04 -16.81
N SER A 215 16.80 19.13 -16.83
CA SER A 215 17.64 18.43 -17.81
C SER A 215 18.81 17.75 -17.10
N PRO A 216 18.59 16.60 -16.45
CA PRO A 216 19.68 15.86 -15.82
C PRO A 216 20.65 15.34 -16.87
N ILE A 217 21.95 15.60 -16.64
CA ILE A 217 23.04 15.14 -17.50
C ILE A 217 23.72 13.98 -16.81
N LEU A 218 23.72 12.83 -17.44
CA LEU A 218 24.31 11.60 -16.91
C LEU A 218 25.41 11.08 -17.84
N SER A 219 26.47 10.56 -17.24
CA SER A 219 27.59 10.00 -18.00
C SER A 219 27.32 8.56 -18.40
N HIS A 220 27.32 8.28 -19.70
CA HIS A 220 27.22 6.96 -20.29
C HIS A 220 28.58 6.53 -20.83
N ASN A 221 29.17 5.45 -20.31
CA ASN A 221 30.40 4.81 -20.80
C ASN A 221 31.64 5.74 -20.94
N GLN A 222 31.97 6.56 -19.94
CA GLN A 222 33.15 7.41 -19.83
C GLN A 222 33.41 8.41 -20.99
N LYS A 223 32.63 8.40 -22.06
CA LYS A 223 32.85 9.27 -23.24
C LYS A 223 31.63 10.04 -23.71
N ASN A 224 30.44 9.59 -23.41
CA ASN A 224 29.19 10.25 -23.86
C ASN A 224 28.34 10.63 -22.66
N ASN A 225 27.91 11.89 -22.61
CA ASN A 225 26.91 12.36 -21.67
C ASN A 225 25.55 12.36 -22.37
N ILE A 226 24.53 11.84 -21.72
CA ILE A 226 23.14 11.93 -22.16
C ILE A 226 22.46 13.02 -21.34
N ASN A 227 21.77 13.93 -22.04
CA ASN A 227 21.01 15.02 -21.44
C ASN A 227 19.51 14.73 -21.60
N PHE A 228 18.91 14.17 -20.56
CA PHE A 228 17.49 13.82 -20.57
C PHE A 228 16.62 15.06 -20.46
N GLN A 229 15.64 15.20 -21.34
CA GLN A 229 14.61 16.24 -21.21
C GLN A 229 13.52 15.74 -20.27
N CYS A 230 13.34 16.44 -19.15
CA CYS A 230 12.34 16.04 -18.16
C CYS A 230 11.38 17.19 -17.88
N LYS A 231 10.08 16.89 -17.81
CA LYS A 231 9.03 17.80 -17.40
C LYS A 231 8.37 17.26 -16.13
N TYR A 232 8.47 18.02 -15.05
CA TYR A 232 7.78 17.75 -13.79
C TYR A 232 6.47 18.53 -13.76
N ILE A 233 5.40 17.88 -13.32
CA ILE A 233 4.08 18.48 -13.14
C ILE A 233 3.53 18.02 -11.78
N ARG A 234 3.13 18.98 -10.94
CA ARG A 234 2.36 18.71 -9.72
C ARG A 234 0.89 19.07 -9.97
N TRP A 235 0.03 18.15 -9.60
CA TRP A 235 -1.41 18.26 -9.81
C TRP A 235 -2.13 18.73 -8.54
N ASN A 236 -3.18 19.54 -8.68
CA ASN A 236 -4.09 19.93 -7.59
C ASN A 236 -5.10 18.83 -7.24
N VAL A 237 -5.28 17.87 -8.13
CA VAL A 237 -6.25 16.78 -7.98
C VAL A 237 -5.58 15.43 -8.17
N LYS A 238 -6.17 14.40 -7.61
CA LYS A 238 -5.72 13.04 -7.85
C LYS A 238 -6.00 12.66 -9.30
N MET A 239 -4.98 12.21 -10.00
CA MET A 239 -5.08 11.76 -11.40
C MET A 239 -5.62 10.31 -11.42
N ASN A 240 -6.91 10.15 -11.36
CA ASN A 240 -7.66 8.87 -11.42
C ASN A 240 -6.80 7.61 -11.08
N ASP A 241 -6.62 6.67 -12.03
CA ASP A 241 -5.83 5.46 -11.85
C ASP A 241 -4.32 5.68 -12.12
N GLU A 242 -3.92 6.85 -12.65
CA GLU A 242 -2.54 7.10 -13.06
C GLU A 242 -1.58 7.30 -11.89
N TYR A 243 -2.03 7.78 -10.76
CA TYR A 243 -1.19 8.04 -9.60
C TYR A 243 0.06 8.89 -9.93
N SER A 244 1.03 8.93 -9.01
CA SER A 244 2.31 9.61 -9.21
C SER A 244 3.29 8.70 -9.93
N ARG A 245 3.62 9.04 -11.20
CA ARG A 245 4.41 8.18 -12.11
C ARG A 245 5.50 8.93 -12.84
N PHE A 246 6.51 8.15 -13.25
CA PHE A 246 7.43 8.49 -14.33
C PHE A 246 6.87 7.95 -15.65
N TYR A 247 6.96 8.76 -16.71
CA TYR A 247 6.64 8.42 -18.08
C TYR A 247 7.91 8.56 -18.92
N PHE A 248 8.36 7.46 -19.53
CA PHE A 248 9.57 7.42 -20.35
C PHE A 248 9.19 7.32 -21.81
N LEU A 249 9.58 8.32 -22.60
CA LEU A 249 9.22 8.46 -24.01
C LEU A 249 10.49 8.59 -24.85
N ASN A 250 10.40 8.17 -26.12
CA ASN A 250 11.41 8.54 -27.11
C ASN A 250 11.18 9.96 -27.64
N ASN A 251 12.05 10.43 -28.55
CA ASN A 251 11.92 11.76 -29.14
C ASN A 251 10.68 11.92 -30.05
N ASP A 252 10.10 10.83 -30.54
CA ASP A 252 8.85 10.82 -31.27
C ASP A 252 7.61 10.89 -30.36
N LEU A 253 7.83 11.12 -29.04
CA LEU A 253 6.80 11.14 -27.99
C LEU A 253 6.00 9.82 -27.89
N GLU A 254 6.61 8.71 -28.25
CA GLU A 254 6.06 7.38 -27.99
C GLU A 254 6.39 6.93 -26.57
N LEU A 255 5.38 6.48 -25.84
CA LEU A 255 5.57 5.96 -24.48
C LEU A 255 6.21 4.57 -24.53
N LYS A 256 7.41 4.45 -24.00
CA LYS A 256 8.16 3.19 -23.94
C LYS A 256 7.97 2.47 -22.61
N PHE A 257 7.89 3.21 -21.48
CA PHE A 257 7.75 2.60 -20.16
C PHE A 257 7.11 3.55 -19.15
N THR A 258 6.44 3.01 -18.16
CA THR A 258 5.95 3.77 -17.00
C THR A 258 6.40 3.13 -15.69
N LYS A 259 6.67 3.95 -14.68
CA LYS A 259 7.04 3.48 -13.35
C LYS A 259 6.44 4.39 -12.27
N THR A 260 5.88 3.80 -11.23
CA THR A 260 5.44 4.58 -10.06
C THR A 260 6.64 5.22 -9.35
N THR A 261 6.48 6.44 -8.86
CA THR A 261 7.53 7.11 -8.07
C THR A 261 7.61 6.54 -6.65
N LEU A 262 8.72 6.75 -5.95
CA LEU A 262 8.86 6.37 -4.54
C LEU A 262 7.90 7.13 -3.62
N LEU A 263 7.38 8.29 -4.07
CA LEU A 263 6.44 9.13 -3.33
C LEU A 263 4.97 8.82 -3.63
N ASN A 264 4.72 7.79 -4.43
CA ASN A 264 3.36 7.34 -4.71
C ASN A 264 2.70 6.74 -3.44
N LYS A 265 1.44 7.12 -3.17
CA LYS A 265 0.63 6.61 -2.04
C LYS A 265 1.25 6.80 -0.65
N LYS A 266 2.00 7.88 -0.43
CA LYS A 266 2.60 8.21 0.87
C LYS A 266 1.64 8.86 1.87
N GLY A 267 0.33 8.83 1.61
CA GLY A 267 -0.68 9.40 2.52
C GLY A 267 -0.74 10.93 2.50
N ASP A 268 -0.19 11.55 1.48
CA ASP A 268 -0.34 12.98 1.21
C ASP A 268 -1.00 13.21 -0.16
N ASN A 269 -1.29 14.47 -0.46
CA ASN A 269 -1.88 14.90 -1.72
C ASN A 269 -0.81 15.41 -2.71
N PHE A 270 0.42 14.95 -2.58
CA PHE A 270 1.52 15.30 -3.48
C PHE A 270 1.43 14.49 -4.79
N TRP A 271 0.36 14.77 -5.56
CA TRP A 271 0.15 14.13 -6.86
C TRP A 271 1.04 14.76 -7.91
N HIS A 272 1.79 13.95 -8.63
CA HIS A 272 2.77 14.44 -9.58
C HIS A 272 3.01 13.46 -10.72
N SER A 273 3.47 14.00 -11.85
CA SER A 273 3.96 13.26 -13.01
C SER A 273 5.34 13.78 -13.38
N VAL A 274 6.23 12.89 -13.79
CA VAL A 274 7.53 13.26 -14.37
C VAL A 274 7.64 12.59 -15.73
N ILE A 275 7.72 13.39 -16.75
CA ILE A 275 7.84 12.99 -18.13
C ILE A 275 9.32 13.07 -18.49
N VAL A 276 9.89 12.02 -19.04
CA VAL A 276 11.30 11.94 -19.42
C VAL A 276 11.39 11.55 -20.89
N ILE A 277 12.03 12.37 -21.70
CA ILE A 277 12.08 12.19 -23.14
C ILE A 277 13.55 12.02 -23.57
N ASP A 278 13.84 10.89 -24.21
CA ASP A 278 15.13 10.59 -24.85
C ASP A 278 15.03 9.30 -25.65
N ASP A 279 15.75 9.19 -26.77
CA ASP A 279 15.82 7.97 -27.59
C ASP A 279 16.51 6.80 -26.89
N PHE A 280 17.19 7.04 -25.78
CA PHE A 280 17.72 6.00 -24.89
C PHE A 280 16.63 4.97 -24.50
N PHE A 281 15.37 5.39 -24.42
CA PHE A 281 14.27 4.51 -24.02
C PHE A 281 13.79 3.60 -25.15
N ASN A 282 14.28 3.74 -26.39
CA ASN A 282 14.01 2.77 -27.47
C ASN A 282 14.63 1.40 -27.18
N GLU A 283 15.68 1.33 -26.33
CA GLU A 283 16.36 0.11 -25.93
C GLU A 283 15.64 -0.66 -24.80
N ILE A 284 14.45 -0.19 -24.36
CA ILE A 284 13.67 -0.87 -23.32
C ILE A 284 12.99 -2.10 -23.89
N ASN A 285 13.29 -3.28 -23.34
CA ASN A 285 12.58 -4.52 -23.63
C ASN A 285 11.26 -4.60 -22.86
N CYS A 286 10.13 -4.41 -23.56
CA CYS A 286 8.79 -4.45 -22.96
C CYS A 286 8.25 -5.88 -22.72
N ASP A 287 8.92 -6.93 -23.18
CA ASP A 287 8.43 -8.32 -23.12
C ASP A 287 8.31 -8.92 -21.70
N ASN A 288 8.73 -8.17 -20.67
CA ASN A 288 8.79 -8.66 -19.29
C ASN A 288 7.78 -8.02 -18.33
N GLU A 289 6.72 -7.36 -18.81
CA GLU A 289 5.76 -6.61 -17.95
C GLU A 289 4.71 -7.45 -17.21
N LEU A 290 4.77 -8.78 -17.21
CA LEU A 290 3.64 -9.61 -16.76
C LEU A 290 3.70 -10.15 -15.35
N ASP A 291 4.64 -9.70 -14.48
CA ASP A 291 4.65 -10.19 -13.12
C ASP A 291 5.02 -9.08 -12.10
N ASP A 292 4.03 -8.58 -11.38
CA ASP A 292 4.23 -7.68 -10.22
C ASP A 292 5.09 -8.35 -9.11
N ASN A 293 5.35 -9.65 -9.23
CA ASN A 293 6.17 -10.48 -8.34
C ASN A 293 7.49 -10.94 -8.96
N ALA A 294 7.80 -10.62 -10.21
CA ALA A 294 9.06 -11.03 -10.82
C ALA A 294 10.22 -10.19 -10.29
N ILE A 295 11.20 -10.86 -9.77
CA ILE A 295 12.52 -10.36 -9.43
C ILE A 295 13.06 -9.54 -10.62
N GLN A 296 12.92 -8.20 -10.56
CA GLN A 296 13.39 -7.18 -11.50
C GLN A 296 13.37 -7.59 -12.99
N PRO A 297 12.39 -7.12 -13.78
CA PRO A 297 12.44 -7.30 -15.23
C PRO A 297 13.76 -6.71 -15.76
N LYS A 298 14.43 -7.42 -16.66
CA LYS A 298 15.61 -6.90 -17.35
C LYS A 298 15.15 -5.87 -18.40
N LEU A 299 14.88 -4.64 -17.94
CA LEU A 299 14.46 -3.53 -18.82
C LEU A 299 15.49 -3.22 -19.91
N PHE A 300 16.76 -3.51 -19.69
CA PHE A 300 17.84 -3.31 -20.63
C PHE A 300 18.75 -4.54 -20.65
N ASP A 301 19.20 -4.93 -21.82
CA ASP A 301 20.14 -6.05 -21.99
C ASP A 301 21.55 -5.69 -21.51
N ASN A 302 21.95 -4.44 -21.74
CA ASN A 302 23.27 -3.94 -21.38
C ASN A 302 23.34 -3.52 -19.89
N SER A 303 24.42 -3.89 -19.22
CA SER A 303 24.64 -3.54 -17.81
C SER A 303 24.90 -2.04 -17.60
N ALA A 304 25.49 -1.35 -18.59
CA ALA A 304 25.75 0.08 -18.53
C ALA A 304 24.44 0.87 -18.58
N ASP A 305 23.50 0.48 -19.44
CA ASP A 305 22.20 1.12 -19.58
C ASP A 305 21.35 0.94 -18.33
N ARG A 306 21.39 -0.25 -17.71
CA ARG A 306 20.77 -0.50 -16.40
C ARG A 306 21.32 0.41 -15.31
N LYS A 307 22.63 0.63 -15.28
CA LYS A 307 23.28 1.51 -14.31
C LYS A 307 22.87 2.97 -14.54
N LEU A 308 22.90 3.42 -15.78
CA LEU A 308 22.47 4.76 -16.17
C LEU A 308 21.01 5.02 -15.82
N PHE A 309 20.11 4.09 -16.14
CA PHE A 309 18.69 4.21 -15.80
C PHE A 309 18.47 4.25 -14.28
N LYS A 310 19.19 3.43 -13.51
CA LYS A 310 19.13 3.47 -12.04
C LYS A 310 19.58 4.82 -11.49
N GLU A 311 20.64 5.39 -12.06
CA GLU A 311 21.15 6.70 -11.66
C GLU A 311 20.16 7.80 -12.00
N LEU A 312 19.55 7.77 -13.19
CA LEU A 312 18.47 8.68 -13.60
C LEU A 312 17.31 8.64 -12.60
N ILE A 313 16.79 7.45 -12.28
CA ILE A 313 15.71 7.27 -11.29
C ILE A 313 16.11 7.83 -9.93
N THR A 314 17.35 7.64 -9.52
CA THR A 314 17.85 8.16 -8.23
C THR A 314 17.83 9.69 -8.22
N GLN A 315 18.37 10.34 -9.26
CA GLN A 315 18.36 11.81 -9.36
C GLN A 315 16.95 12.38 -9.43
N LEU A 316 16.04 11.76 -10.20
CA LEU A 316 14.64 12.18 -10.29
C LEU A 316 13.92 12.03 -8.95
N ASN A 317 14.16 10.96 -8.21
CA ASN A 317 13.57 10.80 -6.87
C ASN A 317 14.13 11.83 -5.87
N GLU A 318 15.41 12.19 -5.93
CA GLU A 318 15.99 13.26 -5.09
C GLU A 318 15.38 14.63 -5.45
N PHE A 319 15.18 14.90 -6.72
CA PHE A 319 14.45 16.09 -7.16
C PHE A 319 13.03 16.13 -6.59
N LEU A 320 12.28 15.02 -6.70
CA LEU A 320 10.92 14.92 -6.16
C LEU A 320 10.87 15.09 -4.63
N LYS A 321 11.84 14.55 -3.90
CA LYS A 321 11.95 14.78 -2.44
C LYS A 321 12.14 16.26 -2.12
N LYS A 322 12.99 16.97 -2.89
CA LYS A 322 13.19 18.42 -2.73
C LYS A 322 11.91 19.21 -3.00
N LYS A 323 11.12 18.82 -4.01
CA LYS A 323 9.82 19.44 -4.32
C LYS A 323 8.74 19.13 -3.28
N ARG A 324 8.73 17.91 -2.75
CA ARG A 324 7.75 17.49 -1.74
C ARG A 324 7.91 18.22 -0.41
N ARG A 325 9.14 18.53 -0.01
CA ARG A 325 9.41 19.12 1.32
C ARG A 325 8.67 20.44 1.55
N PRO A 326 8.76 21.49 0.69
CA PRO A 326 7.99 22.72 0.86
C PRO A 326 6.47 22.49 0.79
N PHE A 327 6.01 21.58 -0.07
CA PHE A 327 4.60 21.18 -0.14
C PHE A 327 4.10 20.62 1.20
N LEU A 328 4.82 19.70 1.83
CA LEU A 328 4.42 19.14 3.12
C LEU A 328 4.39 20.21 4.21
N LYS A 329 5.32 21.15 4.20
CA LYS A 329 5.33 22.28 5.14
C LYS A 329 4.08 23.14 5.00
N GLU A 330 3.70 23.49 3.77
CA GLU A 330 2.46 24.23 3.49
C GLU A 330 1.22 23.45 3.94
N GLN A 331 1.15 22.15 3.61
CA GLN A 331 0.03 21.30 4.00
C GLN A 331 -0.06 21.10 5.51
N ALA A 332 1.04 21.06 6.23
CA ALA A 332 1.07 21.03 7.69
C ALA A 332 0.40 22.27 8.31
N GLU A 333 0.67 23.47 7.77
CA GLU A 333 0.00 24.70 8.21
C GLU A 333 -1.51 24.67 7.97
N VAL A 334 -1.92 24.22 6.77
CA VAL A 334 -3.34 24.07 6.41
C VAL A 334 -4.02 23.07 7.34
N MET A 335 -3.38 21.94 7.61
CA MET A 335 -3.89 20.88 8.50
C MET A 335 -4.05 21.38 9.93
N VAL A 336 -3.05 22.05 10.49
CA VAL A 336 -3.12 22.63 11.84
C VAL A 336 -4.24 23.66 11.94
N THR A 337 -4.39 24.54 10.94
CA THR A 337 -5.48 25.52 10.88
C THR A 337 -6.84 24.83 10.85
N LYS A 338 -6.99 23.80 10.04
CA LYS A 338 -8.21 22.98 10.01
C LYS A 338 -8.52 22.35 11.36
N TYR A 339 -7.53 21.79 12.04
CA TYR A 339 -7.71 21.14 13.35
C TYR A 339 -8.08 22.14 14.44
N LYS A 340 -7.56 23.38 14.38
CA LYS A 340 -8.01 24.49 15.24
C LYS A 340 -9.50 24.81 15.02
N ASN A 341 -9.92 24.93 13.78
CA ASN A 341 -11.33 25.22 13.42
C ASN A 341 -12.28 24.06 13.81
N GLU A 342 -11.81 22.84 13.84
CA GLU A 342 -12.57 21.65 14.30
C GLU A 342 -12.64 21.55 15.83
N ASP A 343 -11.93 22.39 16.59
CA ASP A 343 -11.84 22.37 18.05
C ASP A 343 -11.37 21.00 18.59
N VAL A 344 -10.29 20.46 18.00
CA VAL A 344 -9.71 19.17 18.41
C VAL A 344 -8.40 19.30 19.19
N PHE A 345 -7.80 20.49 19.25
CA PHE A 345 -6.64 20.74 20.09
C PHE A 345 -6.99 20.73 21.58
N PRO A 346 -6.04 20.31 22.45
CA PRO A 346 -6.18 20.47 23.90
C PRO A 346 -6.51 21.91 24.28
N LYS A 347 -7.27 22.09 25.35
CA LYS A 347 -7.56 23.42 25.88
C LYS A 347 -6.41 23.87 26.75
N PHE A 348 -5.79 24.98 26.39
CA PHE A 348 -4.75 25.63 27.14
C PHE A 348 -5.32 26.83 27.89
N GLY A 349 -4.67 27.20 29.00
CA GLY A 349 -4.96 28.45 29.72
C GLY A 349 -4.52 29.69 28.94
N THR A 350 -4.47 30.80 29.65
CA THR A 350 -4.11 32.14 29.08
C THR A 350 -2.77 32.67 29.60
N GLU A 351 -2.08 31.93 30.47
CA GLU A 351 -0.78 32.29 31.00
C GLU A 351 0.31 32.16 29.91
N ASP A 352 1.41 32.92 30.08
CA ASP A 352 2.49 32.94 29.07
C ASP A 352 3.06 31.55 28.79
N TRP A 353 3.17 30.68 29.78
CA TRP A 353 3.65 29.33 29.61
C TRP A 353 2.63 28.44 28.84
N ASP A 354 1.32 28.69 28.95
CA ASP A 354 0.28 28.01 28.20
C ASP A 354 0.37 28.36 26.71
N ILE A 355 0.72 29.60 26.40
CA ILE A 355 0.94 30.07 25.02
C ILE A 355 2.13 29.32 24.43
N VAL A 356 3.26 29.29 25.13
CA VAL A 356 4.48 28.59 24.68
C VAL A 356 4.21 27.10 24.48
N ARG A 357 3.45 26.48 25.36
CA ARG A 357 3.08 25.08 25.28
C ARG A 357 2.19 24.77 24.08
N ARG A 358 1.20 25.61 23.83
CA ARG A 358 0.33 25.51 22.64
C ARG A 358 1.12 25.64 21.35
N GLU A 359 1.99 26.66 21.24
CA GLU A 359 2.85 26.84 20.08
C GLU A 359 3.81 25.66 19.89
N GLY A 360 4.35 25.13 20.98
CA GLY A 360 5.19 23.94 20.98
C GLY A 360 4.47 22.72 20.41
N LEU A 361 3.23 22.47 20.84
CA LEU A 361 2.42 21.36 20.32
C LEU A 361 2.08 21.57 18.83
N GLU A 362 1.69 22.79 18.44
CA GLU A 362 1.42 23.09 17.03
C GLU A 362 2.63 22.84 16.14
N ASN A 363 3.81 23.29 16.55
CA ASN A 363 5.05 23.06 15.81
C ASN A 363 5.41 21.58 15.76
N PHE A 364 5.25 20.86 16.87
CA PHE A 364 5.50 19.42 16.90
C PHE A 364 4.56 18.64 15.97
N VAL A 365 3.28 18.99 15.94
CA VAL A 365 2.29 18.40 15.03
C VAL A 365 2.65 18.67 13.57
N LYS A 366 3.15 19.88 13.24
CA LYS A 366 3.62 20.22 11.88
C LYS A 366 4.84 19.38 11.50
N GLU A 367 5.86 19.32 12.34
CA GLU A 367 7.05 18.50 12.12
C GLU A 367 6.70 17.02 11.92
N LEU A 368 5.79 16.49 12.74
CA LEU A 368 5.33 15.11 12.61
C LEU A 368 4.59 14.86 11.29
N TYR A 369 3.77 15.83 10.84
CA TYR A 369 3.11 15.75 9.54
C TYR A 369 4.13 15.79 8.37
N GLU A 370 5.19 16.58 8.47
CA GLU A 370 6.25 16.63 7.45
C GLU A 370 6.98 15.30 7.31
N VAL A 371 7.16 14.57 8.42
CA VAL A 371 7.82 13.25 8.44
C VAL A 371 6.88 12.15 7.95
N GLU A 372 5.67 12.04 8.54
CA GLU A 372 4.74 10.96 8.26
C GLU A 372 3.28 11.49 8.17
N PRO A 373 2.89 12.08 7.01
CA PRO A 373 1.54 12.61 6.82
C PRO A 373 0.44 11.54 6.94
N ALA A 374 0.77 10.26 6.70
CA ALA A 374 -0.19 9.17 6.73
C ALA A 374 -0.83 8.97 8.12
N VAL A 375 -0.13 9.33 9.19
CA VAL A 375 -0.64 9.26 10.57
C VAL A 375 -1.88 10.14 10.78
N PHE A 376 -1.95 11.28 10.08
CA PHE A 376 -3.05 12.24 10.18
C PHE A 376 -4.21 11.95 9.22
N MET A 377 -4.02 11.03 8.28
CA MET A 377 -5.04 10.65 7.30
C MET A 377 -6.10 9.76 7.92
N LYS A 378 -7.36 9.98 7.55
CA LYS A 378 -8.51 9.16 7.96
C LYS A 378 -8.87 9.19 9.45
N LEU A 379 -8.28 10.07 10.26
CA LEU A 379 -8.70 10.26 11.64
C LEU A 379 -10.07 10.95 11.69
N ASN A 380 -11.02 10.36 12.42
CA ASN A 380 -12.26 11.05 12.78
C ASN A 380 -12.00 12.11 13.87
N LYS A 381 -13.00 12.94 14.18
CA LYS A 381 -12.85 14.06 15.13
C LYS A 381 -12.38 13.61 16.51
N GLU A 382 -12.92 12.51 17.04
CA GLU A 382 -12.54 11.98 18.36
C GLU A 382 -11.11 11.41 18.35
N GLN A 383 -10.74 10.70 17.27
CA GLN A 383 -9.38 10.18 17.12
C GLN A 383 -8.34 11.31 17.02
N LYS A 384 -8.65 12.41 16.31
CA LYS A 384 -7.79 13.60 16.25
C LYS A 384 -7.57 14.17 17.66
N ARG A 385 -8.65 14.34 18.46
CA ARG A 385 -8.57 14.85 19.81
C ARG A 385 -7.69 13.98 20.71
N VAL A 386 -7.95 12.66 20.73
CA VAL A 386 -7.17 11.71 21.53
C VAL A 386 -5.70 11.72 21.10
N PHE A 387 -5.43 11.80 19.81
CA PHE A 387 -4.08 11.82 19.27
C PHE A 387 -3.32 13.10 19.69
N LEU A 388 -3.95 14.27 19.59
CA LEU A 388 -3.35 15.54 20.02
C LEU A 388 -3.15 15.61 21.55
N GLU A 389 -4.07 15.06 22.34
CA GLU A 389 -3.91 14.92 23.79
C GLU A 389 -2.70 14.02 24.14
N LEU A 390 -2.54 12.90 23.42
CA LEU A 390 -1.38 12.04 23.58
C LEU A 390 -0.07 12.77 23.27
N LEU A 391 -0.01 13.50 22.14
CA LEU A 391 1.16 14.28 21.76
C LEU A 391 1.49 15.35 22.82
N ASN A 392 0.48 16.02 23.36
CA ASN A 392 0.64 16.99 24.41
C ASN A 392 1.22 16.37 25.68
N LEU A 393 0.75 15.19 26.11
CA LEU A 393 1.29 14.45 27.25
C LEU A 393 2.75 14.00 27.03
N VAL A 394 3.08 13.58 25.81
CA VAL A 394 4.45 13.19 25.46
C VAL A 394 5.41 14.38 25.50
N MET A 395 4.96 15.55 25.05
CA MET A 395 5.76 16.79 25.14
C MET A 395 6.06 17.16 26.59
N ASP A 396 5.11 16.98 27.50
CA ASP A 396 5.28 17.26 28.93
C ASP A 396 6.27 16.28 29.59
N SER A 397 6.36 15.06 29.12
CA SER A 397 7.24 14.04 29.71
C SER A 397 8.72 14.19 29.32
N GLY A 398 9.06 15.07 28.37
CA GLY A 398 10.42 15.17 27.82
C GLY A 398 10.82 14.01 26.92
N GLU A 399 9.90 13.12 26.57
CA GLU A 399 10.10 11.88 25.79
C GLU A 399 9.93 12.09 24.28
N ARG A 400 10.08 13.32 23.80
CA ARG A 400 9.89 13.69 22.40
C ARG A 400 10.74 12.85 21.44
N ASP A 401 12.03 12.69 21.76
CA ASP A 401 12.97 11.92 20.94
C ASP A 401 12.62 10.43 20.91
N SER A 402 12.04 9.92 21.99
CA SER A 402 11.58 8.54 22.09
C SER A 402 10.37 8.29 21.19
N LEU A 403 9.45 9.26 21.07
CA LEU A 403 8.29 9.15 20.18
C LEU A 403 8.72 9.10 18.71
N PHE A 404 9.65 9.95 18.26
CA PHE A 404 10.16 9.91 16.89
C PHE A 404 10.80 8.56 16.58
N LYS A 405 11.60 7.99 17.48
CA LYS A 405 12.18 6.65 17.31
C LYS A 405 11.13 5.55 17.17
N ILE A 406 10.04 5.64 17.91
CA ILE A 406 8.92 4.69 17.81
C ILE A 406 8.21 4.84 16.46
N LEU A 407 7.96 6.08 16.03
CA LEU A 407 7.32 6.36 14.75
C LEU A 407 8.19 5.91 13.57
N ASP A 408 9.49 6.18 13.60
CA ASP A 408 10.45 5.70 12.61
C ASP A 408 10.44 4.17 12.52
N ALA A 409 10.46 3.49 13.67
CA ALA A 409 10.38 2.03 13.71
C ALA A 409 9.06 1.49 13.13
N VAL A 410 7.93 2.16 13.35
CA VAL A 410 6.62 1.79 12.76
C VAL A 410 6.60 2.03 11.26
N VAL A 411 7.27 3.08 10.78
CA VAL A 411 7.39 3.36 9.33
C VAL A 411 8.25 2.32 8.62
N GLU A 412 9.28 1.80 9.29
CA GLU A 412 10.15 0.74 8.76
C GLU A 412 9.49 -0.65 8.70
N LEU A 413 8.38 -0.86 9.42
CA LEU A 413 7.60 -2.10 9.32
C LEU A 413 7.13 -2.33 7.88
N ASP A 414 7.08 -3.57 7.46
CA ASP A 414 6.49 -3.91 6.16
C ASP A 414 4.95 -3.71 6.14
N SER A 415 4.34 -3.86 4.97
CA SER A 415 2.90 -3.63 4.80
C SER A 415 2.02 -4.59 5.61
N ASN A 416 2.49 -5.81 5.86
CA ASN A 416 1.74 -6.82 6.61
C ASN A 416 1.88 -6.58 8.10
N ASP A 417 3.09 -6.32 8.58
CA ASP A 417 3.39 -6.00 9.98
C ASP A 417 2.67 -4.72 10.42
N ARG A 418 2.60 -3.69 9.55
CA ARG A 418 1.81 -2.48 9.82
C ARG A 418 0.32 -2.75 9.96
N LYS A 419 -0.26 -3.63 9.12
CA LYS A 419 -1.68 -4.02 9.23
C LYS A 419 -1.95 -4.81 10.50
N GLU A 420 -1.03 -5.69 10.87
CA GLU A 420 -1.13 -6.49 12.08
C GLU A 420 -1.01 -5.62 13.33
N PHE A 421 -0.04 -4.69 13.35
CA PHE A 421 0.11 -3.69 14.41
C PHE A 421 -1.11 -2.79 14.55
N ALA A 422 -1.70 -2.33 13.43
CA ALA A 422 -2.94 -1.56 13.44
C ALA A 422 -4.11 -2.34 14.06
N LYS A 423 -4.27 -3.63 13.72
CA LYS A 423 -5.29 -4.50 14.33
C LYS A 423 -5.10 -4.65 15.83
N ILE A 424 -3.84 -4.83 16.27
CA ILE A 424 -3.52 -4.90 17.70
C ILE A 424 -3.92 -3.60 18.42
N LEU A 425 -3.65 -2.44 17.81
CA LEU A 425 -4.02 -1.14 18.37
C LEU A 425 -5.54 -0.91 18.41
N GLU A 426 -6.32 -1.48 17.48
CA GLU A 426 -7.79 -1.40 17.48
C GLU A 426 -8.43 -2.14 18.68
N ILE A 427 -7.85 -3.27 19.10
CA ILE A 427 -8.40 -4.13 20.15
C ILE A 427 -7.72 -3.94 21.51
N THR A 428 -6.55 -3.26 21.54
CA THR A 428 -5.73 -3.12 22.74
C THR A 428 -5.60 -1.64 23.12
N ARG A 429 -5.80 -1.32 24.40
CA ARG A 429 -5.56 0.05 24.88
C ARG A 429 -4.07 0.37 24.78
N LEU A 430 -3.70 1.54 24.27
CA LEU A 430 -2.31 2.00 24.12
C LEU A 430 -1.49 1.83 25.42
N LYS A 431 -2.10 2.05 26.58
CA LYS A 431 -1.49 1.82 27.90
C LYS A 431 -1.03 0.36 28.08
N GLN A 432 -1.78 -0.62 27.56
CA GLN A 432 -1.40 -2.04 27.64
C GLN A 432 -0.24 -2.35 26.70
N VAL A 433 -0.23 -1.77 25.49
CA VAL A 433 0.89 -1.90 24.54
C VAL A 433 2.17 -1.34 25.16
N VAL A 434 2.12 -0.13 25.72
CA VAL A 434 3.27 0.49 26.40
C VAL A 434 3.74 -0.35 27.57
N SER A 435 2.82 -0.86 28.41
CA SER A 435 3.16 -1.74 29.54
C SER A 435 3.82 -3.03 29.08
N THR A 436 3.34 -3.62 27.97
CA THR A 436 3.92 -4.85 27.39
C THR A 436 5.31 -4.58 26.82
N ILE A 437 5.50 -3.48 26.09
CA ILE A 437 6.83 -3.08 25.56
C ILE A 437 7.80 -2.85 26.72
N LYS A 438 7.37 -2.16 27.77
CA LYS A 438 8.18 -1.94 28.97
C LYS A 438 8.57 -3.27 29.63
N LEU A 439 7.62 -4.18 29.79
CA LEU A 439 7.88 -5.53 30.32
C LEU A 439 8.92 -6.29 29.48
N ILE A 440 8.79 -6.24 28.14
CA ILE A 440 9.76 -6.87 27.23
C ILE A 440 11.14 -6.23 27.38
N SER A 441 11.23 -4.89 27.43
CA SER A 441 12.48 -4.17 27.61
C SER A 441 13.15 -4.50 28.95
N ASP A 442 12.38 -4.54 30.03
CA ASP A 442 12.88 -4.89 31.36
C ASP A 442 13.39 -6.34 31.37
N ARG A 443 12.74 -7.24 30.64
CA ARG A 443 13.17 -8.64 30.50
C ARG A 443 14.46 -8.78 29.69
N LEU A 444 14.59 -8.06 28.58
CA LEU A 444 15.83 -8.04 27.80
C LEU A 444 17.00 -7.52 28.63
N LEU A 445 16.81 -6.44 29.37
CA LEU A 445 17.82 -5.90 30.29
C LEU A 445 18.18 -6.91 31.39
N THR A 446 17.20 -7.64 31.90
CA THR A 446 17.40 -8.71 32.88
C THR A 446 18.26 -9.83 32.32
N LEU A 447 18.02 -10.27 31.09
CA LEU A 447 18.84 -11.29 30.42
C LEU A 447 20.28 -10.80 30.16
N GLU A 448 20.45 -9.53 29.77
CA GLU A 448 21.78 -8.93 29.63
C GLU A 448 22.53 -8.85 30.98
N ASN A 449 21.83 -8.52 32.05
CA ASN A 449 22.41 -8.51 33.38
C ASN A 449 22.77 -9.93 33.86
N LEU A 450 21.93 -10.93 33.57
CA LEU A 450 22.28 -12.32 33.84
C LEU A 450 23.55 -12.73 33.09
N LYS A 451 23.67 -12.40 31.79
CA LYS A 451 24.90 -12.64 31.02
C LYS A 451 26.11 -11.98 31.68
N LYS A 452 25.99 -10.74 32.18
CA LYS A 452 27.08 -10.06 32.85
C LYS A 452 27.47 -10.76 34.16
N ILE A 453 26.49 -11.21 34.97
CA ILE A 453 26.72 -11.95 36.22
C ILE A 453 27.45 -13.27 35.93
N VAL A 454 27.03 -13.99 34.89
CA VAL A 454 27.61 -15.33 34.57
C VAL A 454 28.97 -15.24 33.91
N PHE A 455 29.18 -14.29 32.96
CA PHE A 455 30.36 -14.28 32.10
C PHE A 455 31.41 -13.20 32.47
N ASN A 456 31.06 -12.22 33.30
CA ASN A 456 32.01 -11.20 33.72
C ASN A 456 32.75 -11.63 34.97
N HIS A 457 33.89 -12.29 34.78
CA HIS A 457 34.73 -12.77 35.90
C HIS A 457 35.24 -11.69 36.87
N THR A 458 35.20 -10.42 36.48
CA THR A 458 35.59 -9.32 37.37
C THR A 458 34.57 -9.05 38.47
N LEU A 459 33.31 -9.48 38.28
CA LEU A 459 32.24 -9.29 39.27
C LEU A 459 32.31 -10.29 40.44
N GLN A 460 33.08 -11.38 40.29
CA GLN A 460 33.21 -12.44 41.32
C GLN A 460 31.86 -12.87 41.93
N ALA A 461 30.84 -13.04 41.06
CA ALA A 461 29.48 -13.37 41.47
C ALA A 461 29.44 -14.67 42.30
N ASN A 462 28.75 -14.61 43.43
CA ASN A 462 28.57 -15.75 44.34
C ASN A 462 27.33 -16.56 43.91
N GLU A 463 27.42 -17.90 44.03
CA GLU A 463 26.35 -18.83 43.67
C GLU A 463 25.02 -18.51 44.38
N VAL A 464 25.06 -18.42 45.71
CA VAL A 464 23.84 -18.24 46.52
C VAL A 464 23.39 -16.78 46.57
N ARG A 465 24.31 -15.87 46.89
CA ARG A 465 23.94 -14.47 47.11
C ARG A 465 23.53 -13.74 45.83
N ASP A 466 24.26 -13.96 44.73
CA ASP A 466 24.10 -13.14 43.52
C ASP A 466 23.31 -13.86 42.46
N LEU A 467 23.64 -15.10 42.11
CA LEU A 467 23.02 -15.81 40.97
C LEU A 467 21.68 -16.43 41.39
N GLN A 468 21.60 -17.12 42.54
CA GLN A 468 20.37 -17.73 43.01
C GLN A 468 19.31 -16.65 43.28
N SER A 469 19.66 -15.60 44.05
CA SER A 469 18.74 -14.48 44.35
C SER A 469 18.27 -13.75 43.08
N PHE A 470 19.11 -13.68 42.06
CA PHE A 470 18.72 -13.12 40.75
C PHE A 470 17.70 -14.02 40.05
N ILE A 471 17.95 -15.31 39.96
CA ILE A 471 17.07 -16.27 39.32
C ILE A 471 15.73 -16.43 40.05
N GLU A 472 15.73 -16.40 41.38
CA GLU A 472 14.50 -16.41 42.21
C GLU A 472 13.56 -15.25 41.86
N LYS A 473 14.11 -14.04 41.66
CA LYS A 473 13.32 -12.88 41.25
C LYS A 473 12.85 -12.90 39.80
N HIS A 474 13.53 -13.69 38.97
CA HIS A 474 13.33 -13.71 37.54
C HIS A 474 13.09 -15.12 37.01
N TYR A 475 12.40 -15.99 37.77
CA TYR A 475 12.15 -17.39 37.42
C TYR A 475 11.35 -17.58 36.10
N TRP A 476 10.70 -16.51 35.59
CA TRP A 476 10.09 -16.49 34.26
C TRP A 476 11.08 -16.81 33.11
N ILE A 477 12.40 -16.75 33.35
CA ILE A 477 13.45 -17.15 32.41
C ILE A 477 13.28 -18.60 31.95
N PHE A 478 12.68 -19.46 32.79
CA PHE A 478 12.40 -20.85 32.47
C PHE A 478 11.11 -21.04 31.68
N GLY A 479 10.27 -20.03 31.55
CA GLY A 479 8.98 -20.01 30.87
C GLY A 479 7.88 -19.36 31.72
N GLU A 480 6.94 -18.72 31.05
CA GLU A 480 5.80 -18.04 31.68
C GLU A 480 4.83 -19.00 32.35
N GLU A 481 4.82 -20.25 31.90
CA GLU A 481 3.99 -21.32 32.42
C GLU A 481 4.45 -21.84 33.79
N TYR A 482 5.68 -21.48 34.21
CA TYR A 482 6.22 -21.99 35.48
C TYR A 482 5.96 -21.02 36.63
N ARG A 483 5.61 -21.62 37.78
CA ARG A 483 5.47 -20.93 39.07
C ARG A 483 6.48 -21.47 40.05
N MET A 484 7.07 -20.62 40.83
CA MET A 484 8.02 -21.01 41.87
C MET A 484 7.27 -21.65 43.04
N VAL A 485 7.65 -22.86 43.43
CA VAL A 485 7.12 -23.58 44.60
C VAL A 485 7.98 -23.29 45.82
N CYS A 486 9.29 -23.35 45.66
CA CYS A 486 10.25 -23.00 46.70
C CYS A 486 11.62 -22.62 46.14
N ALA A 487 12.39 -21.88 46.94
CA ALA A 487 13.75 -21.44 46.73
C ALA A 487 14.50 -21.56 48.07
N GLU A 488 15.78 -21.16 48.13
CA GLU A 488 16.62 -21.08 49.32
C GLU A 488 16.95 -22.45 49.94
N GLU A 489 17.54 -23.37 49.16
CA GLU A 489 18.08 -24.65 49.67
C GLU A 489 17.07 -25.52 50.48
N VAL A 490 15.83 -25.54 50.06
CA VAL A 490 14.75 -26.27 50.72
C VAL A 490 14.94 -27.78 50.50
N LYS A 491 14.76 -28.57 51.58
CA LYS A 491 14.78 -30.01 51.50
C LYS A 491 13.69 -30.54 50.56
N PHE A 492 14.02 -31.55 49.77
CA PHE A 492 13.09 -32.10 48.79
C PHE A 492 11.74 -32.52 49.42
N GLU A 493 11.74 -33.10 50.59
CA GLU A 493 10.50 -33.50 51.29
C GLU A 493 9.61 -32.29 51.61
N GLU A 494 10.20 -31.16 51.97
CA GLU A 494 9.48 -29.91 52.27
C GLU A 494 8.97 -29.27 50.97
N ALA A 495 9.79 -29.23 49.92
CA ALA A 495 9.42 -28.72 48.63
C ALA A 495 8.20 -29.48 48.05
N LEU A 496 8.19 -30.83 48.21
CA LEU A 496 7.08 -31.64 47.76
C LEU A 496 5.81 -31.39 48.58
N ARG A 497 5.90 -31.15 49.87
CA ARG A 497 4.74 -30.74 50.71
C ARG A 497 4.14 -29.42 50.23
N LYS A 498 4.97 -28.42 49.96
CA LYS A 498 4.53 -27.12 49.40
C LYS A 498 3.85 -27.33 48.03
N TYR A 499 4.39 -28.17 47.17
CA TYR A 499 3.82 -28.52 45.88
C TYR A 499 2.44 -29.18 45.99
N ILE A 500 2.29 -30.18 46.90
CA ILE A 500 1.01 -30.85 47.13
C ILE A 500 -0.03 -29.87 47.67
N TYR A 501 0.39 -28.94 48.53
CA TYR A 501 -0.48 -27.88 49.03
C TYR A 501 -0.96 -26.95 47.91
N ILE A 502 -0.09 -26.55 47.01
CA ILE A 502 -0.44 -25.73 45.86
C ILE A 502 -1.45 -26.45 44.95
N LEU A 503 -1.26 -27.74 44.70
CA LEU A 503 -2.12 -28.53 43.82
C LEU A 503 -3.49 -28.88 44.41
N ARG A 504 -3.56 -29.18 45.72
CA ARG A 504 -4.76 -29.75 46.37
C ARG A 504 -5.39 -28.88 47.43
N GLY A 505 -4.73 -27.78 47.82
CA GLY A 505 -5.18 -26.92 48.93
C GLY A 505 -5.14 -27.59 50.30
N VAL A 506 -4.53 -28.77 50.45
CA VAL A 506 -4.49 -29.54 51.70
C VAL A 506 -3.05 -29.78 52.12
N SER A 507 -2.74 -29.51 53.40
CA SER A 507 -1.43 -29.77 54.01
C SER A 507 -1.36 -31.24 54.48
N GLU A 508 -0.86 -32.13 53.63
CA GLU A 508 -0.64 -33.55 53.96
C GLU A 508 0.81 -33.78 54.43
N LYS A 509 0.98 -34.40 55.59
CA LYS A 509 2.27 -34.93 56.03
C LYS A 509 2.55 -36.28 55.40
N LYS A 510 2.93 -36.31 54.11
CA LYS A 510 3.43 -37.52 53.48
C LYS A 510 4.92 -37.69 53.80
N TYR A 511 5.28 -38.83 54.34
CA TYR A 511 6.67 -39.22 54.53
C TYR A 511 7.17 -39.94 53.26
N ILE A 512 8.29 -39.45 52.75
CA ILE A 512 8.94 -40.06 51.59
C ILE A 512 9.97 -41.07 52.09
N ALA A 513 9.77 -42.33 51.74
CA ALA A 513 10.72 -43.39 52.06
C ALA A 513 11.84 -43.46 50.99
N HIS A 514 12.70 -42.45 50.94
CA HIS A 514 13.81 -42.39 49.98
C HIS A 514 15.06 -41.77 50.61
N PRO A 515 16.27 -42.31 50.32
CA PRO A 515 17.52 -41.82 50.93
C PRO A 515 17.84 -40.36 50.63
N ASN A 516 17.34 -39.81 49.51
CA ASN A 516 17.60 -38.42 49.11
C ASN A 516 16.55 -37.41 49.62
N LYS A 517 15.61 -37.79 50.47
CA LYS A 517 14.52 -36.89 50.92
C LYS A 517 14.99 -35.64 51.69
N TYR A 518 16.19 -35.67 52.26
CA TYR A 518 16.80 -34.55 52.97
C TYR A 518 17.78 -33.76 52.14
N LYS A 519 17.95 -34.09 50.82
CA LYS A 519 18.79 -33.27 49.95
C LYS A 519 18.10 -31.96 49.66
N GLU A 520 18.89 -30.94 49.65
CA GLU A 520 18.48 -29.55 49.32
C GLU A 520 18.53 -29.33 47.84
N MET A 521 17.66 -28.48 47.32
CA MET A 521 17.60 -27.98 45.94
C MET A 521 17.51 -26.47 45.92
N ASP A 522 18.09 -25.83 44.94
CA ASP A 522 18.12 -24.37 44.85
C ASP A 522 16.75 -23.78 44.51
N LEU A 523 16.08 -24.31 43.47
CA LEU A 523 14.72 -23.92 43.10
C LEU A 523 13.88 -25.12 42.64
N PHE A 524 12.59 -25.03 42.92
CA PHE A 524 11.59 -25.94 42.38
C PHE A 524 10.46 -25.14 41.75
N LEU A 525 10.22 -25.38 40.45
CA LEU A 525 9.19 -24.73 39.65
C LEU A 525 8.16 -25.73 39.19
N THR A 526 6.88 -25.33 39.17
CA THR A 526 5.78 -26.15 38.66
C THR A 526 5.12 -25.45 37.48
N GLY A 527 4.89 -26.18 36.39
CA GLY A 527 4.18 -25.67 35.22
C GLY A 527 2.68 -25.61 35.46
N THR A 528 2.05 -24.61 34.85
CA THR A 528 0.59 -24.46 34.81
C THR A 528 -0.05 -25.23 33.65
N ASP A 529 0.74 -25.58 32.63
CA ASP A 529 0.31 -26.35 31.49
C ASP A 529 0.46 -27.87 31.74
N PHE A 530 -0.52 -28.63 31.26
CA PHE A 530 -0.51 -30.05 31.33
C PHE A 530 -0.11 -30.62 29.97
N ARG A 531 1.05 -31.29 29.91
CA ARG A 531 1.44 -32.12 28.77
C ARG A 531 1.15 -33.57 29.12
N ASP A 532 0.43 -34.27 28.26
CA ASP A 532 -0.01 -35.65 28.49
C ASP A 532 -0.79 -35.84 29.81
N GLY A 533 -1.57 -34.82 30.22
CA GLY A 533 -2.38 -34.84 31.45
C GLY A 533 -1.59 -34.72 32.76
N ARG A 534 -0.34 -34.27 32.70
CA ARG A 534 0.54 -34.08 33.87
C ARG A 534 1.18 -32.70 33.88
N PRO A 535 1.33 -32.06 35.07
CA PRO A 535 2.06 -30.80 35.18
C PRO A 535 3.55 -31.05 34.92
N HIS A 536 4.16 -30.17 34.15
CA HIS A 536 5.61 -30.14 33.97
C HIS A 536 6.27 -29.40 35.12
N ASN A 537 7.25 -30.03 35.75
CA ASN A 537 7.99 -29.47 36.86
C ASN A 537 9.48 -29.39 36.52
N ILE A 538 10.15 -28.32 37.02
CA ILE A 538 11.59 -28.13 36.85
C ILE A 538 12.24 -28.03 38.22
N VAL A 539 13.33 -28.79 38.43
CA VAL A 539 14.25 -28.62 39.54
C VAL A 539 15.50 -27.97 38.99
N VAL A 540 15.85 -26.82 39.54
CA VAL A 540 17.03 -26.05 39.18
C VAL A 540 18.10 -26.23 40.23
N GLU A 541 19.32 -26.50 39.78
CA GLU A 541 20.53 -26.58 40.58
C GLU A 541 21.53 -25.57 39.99
N ILE A 542 21.91 -24.59 40.78
CA ILE A 542 22.80 -23.47 40.37
C ILE A 542 24.23 -23.82 40.75
N LYS A 543 25.19 -23.43 39.92
CA LYS A 543 26.62 -23.60 40.19
C LYS A 543 27.36 -22.29 40.06
N ASN A 544 28.43 -22.16 40.87
CA ASN A 544 29.24 -20.96 40.86
C ASN A 544 29.94 -20.74 39.52
N PRO A 545 29.66 -19.65 38.79
CA PRO A 545 30.17 -19.42 37.43
C PRO A 545 31.67 -19.06 37.41
N THR A 546 32.26 -18.66 38.55
CA THR A 546 33.68 -18.25 38.62
C THR A 546 34.63 -19.45 38.85
N THR A 547 34.14 -20.52 39.44
CA THR A 547 34.94 -21.70 39.82
C THR A 547 34.79 -22.89 38.86
N ILE A 548 33.71 -22.94 38.09
CA ILE A 548 33.38 -24.07 37.20
C ILE A 548 33.32 -23.63 35.78
N LYS A 549 34.33 -24.03 34.97
CA LYS A 549 34.36 -23.78 33.51
C LYS A 549 33.53 -24.79 32.70
N GLN A 550 33.38 -25.99 33.23
CA GLN A 550 32.57 -27.06 32.68
C GLN A 550 31.95 -27.88 33.83
N LEU A 551 30.67 -28.22 33.72
CA LEU A 551 30.03 -29.11 34.69
C LEU A 551 30.66 -30.47 34.62
N LYS A 552 31.12 -30.99 35.74
CA LYS A 552 31.63 -32.37 35.86
C LYS A 552 30.46 -33.36 35.85
N SER A 553 30.70 -34.60 35.38
CA SER A 553 29.69 -35.64 35.32
C SER A 553 28.96 -35.84 36.64
N GLU A 554 29.66 -35.79 37.78
CA GLU A 554 29.07 -35.89 39.12
C GLU A 554 28.10 -34.74 39.46
N GLN A 555 28.31 -33.53 38.88
CA GLN A 555 27.45 -32.35 39.11
C GLN A 555 26.19 -32.46 38.21
N LEU A 556 26.29 -33.06 37.04
CA LEU A 556 25.15 -33.39 36.18
C LEU A 556 24.26 -34.50 36.76
N GLU A 557 24.85 -35.36 37.58
CA GLU A 557 24.10 -36.42 38.27
C GLU A 557 23.27 -35.94 39.46
N LYS A 558 23.60 -34.78 40.05
CA LYS A 558 22.90 -34.27 41.23
C LYS A 558 21.40 -34.02 40.96
N PRO A 559 21.00 -33.37 39.86
CA PRO A 559 19.58 -33.28 39.47
C PRO A 559 18.97 -34.67 39.22
N ASN A 560 19.72 -35.58 38.60
CA ASN A 560 19.24 -36.96 38.31
C ASN A 560 18.93 -37.77 39.56
N LYS A 561 19.49 -37.41 40.76
CA LYS A 561 19.14 -38.05 42.03
C LYS A 561 17.71 -37.80 42.45
N PHE A 562 17.05 -36.82 41.90
CA PHE A 562 15.62 -36.55 42.09
C PHE A 562 14.75 -37.23 41.02
N ALA A 563 15.34 -37.73 39.95
CA ALA A 563 14.64 -38.39 38.83
C ALA A 563 13.79 -39.62 39.23
N PRO A 564 14.22 -40.50 40.17
CA PRO A 564 13.40 -41.65 40.62
C PRO A 564 12.06 -41.25 41.23
N PHE A 565 11.92 -40.01 41.69
CA PHE A 565 10.63 -39.49 42.17
C PHE A 565 9.77 -38.96 41.00
N GLY A 566 10.38 -38.75 39.84
CA GLY A 566 9.79 -38.04 38.71
C GLY A 566 9.16 -38.89 37.63
N GLN A 567 9.40 -40.20 37.57
CA GLN A 567 8.79 -41.03 36.52
C GLN A 567 7.25 -41.12 36.59
N LYS A 568 6.68 -40.69 37.73
CA LYS A 568 5.23 -40.54 37.86
C LYS A 568 4.74 -39.11 38.11
N GLU A 569 5.58 -38.16 38.57
CA GLU A 569 5.16 -36.82 39.02
C GLU A 569 6.12 -35.65 38.69
N LEU A 570 7.35 -35.89 38.18
CA LEU A 570 8.36 -34.83 37.89
C LEU A 570 9.12 -35.08 36.58
N PRO A 571 8.80 -34.51 35.46
CA PRO A 571 9.37 -34.90 34.16
C PRO A 571 10.52 -34.09 33.58
N LEU A 572 11.02 -33.01 34.15
CA LEU A 572 12.15 -32.27 33.54
C LEU A 572 13.14 -31.76 34.60
N LEU A 573 14.41 -32.09 34.40
CA LEU A 573 15.56 -31.59 35.16
C LEU A 573 16.36 -30.64 34.31
N ALA A 574 16.53 -29.40 34.78
CA ALA A 574 17.45 -28.43 34.16
C ALA A 574 18.60 -28.14 35.12
N THR A 575 19.83 -28.25 34.61
CA THR A 575 21.04 -27.78 35.32
C THR A 575 21.53 -26.52 34.60
N ILE A 576 21.68 -25.43 35.30
CA ILE A 576 22.23 -24.15 34.80
C ILE A 576 23.59 -23.89 35.38
#